data_7af74a9bc7e92b67f946e4a9652513ab
#
_entry.id   7af74a9bc7e92b67f946e4a9652513ab
#
_cell.length_a   1.000
_cell.length_b   1.000
_cell.length_c   1.000
_cell.angle_alpha   90.00
_cell.angle_beta   90.00
_cell.angle_gamma   90.00
#
_symmetry.space_group_name_H-M   'P 1'
#
loop_
_entity.id
_entity.type
_entity.pdbx_description
1 polymer ?
#
loop_
_entity_poly.entity_id
_entity_poly.type
_entity_poly.pdbx_seq_one_letter_code
_entity_poly.pdbx_strand_id
1 'polypeptide(L)'
;GQHGVPLIVDAAAEEDLQCYYQAGADLVIYSGAKAIEGPTSGLVIGRHHYVEWVKRQTNGIGRAMKVGKEGILGLTQAIENYLTQPKISGAQMVEKMTPFIEQLNSLNGVTARVVWDAAGRDIARAEIKFDEAAIQQRTGDLVQALKNGDVAIYFRGYKANEGIIEADVRSVSADQLHTIFTRIQALLNGEKNA
;
A
#
# COMPACT_ATOMS: atom_id res chain seq x y z
N GLY A 1 -26.58 -17.49 2.87
CA GLY A 1 -26.86 -16.59 4.00
C GLY A 1 -28.23 -16.86 4.59
N GLN A 2 -28.48 -16.43 5.82
CA GLN A 2 -29.75 -16.66 6.55
C GLN A 2 -30.99 -16.09 5.84
N HIS A 3 -30.84 -15.20 4.87
CA HIS A 3 -31.93 -14.51 4.18
C HIS A 3 -32.07 -14.87 2.70
N GLY A 4 -31.33 -15.86 2.18
CA GLY A 4 -31.39 -16.25 0.76
C GLY A 4 -30.91 -15.19 -0.23
N VAL A 5 -30.23 -14.13 0.26
CA VAL A 5 -29.69 -13.03 -0.55
C VAL A 5 -28.20 -13.27 -0.76
N PRO A 6 -27.69 -13.11 -2.00
CA PRO A 6 -26.25 -13.25 -2.27
C PRO A 6 -25.42 -12.18 -1.53
N LEU A 7 -24.29 -12.59 -0.96
CA LEU A 7 -23.31 -11.70 -0.34
C LEU A 7 -22.22 -11.36 -1.37
N ILE A 8 -22.09 -10.06 -1.66
CA ILE A 8 -21.03 -9.53 -2.52
C ILE A 8 -20.09 -8.72 -1.64
N VAL A 9 -18.79 -9.03 -1.71
CA VAL A 9 -17.74 -8.35 -0.93
C VAL A 9 -16.86 -7.53 -1.88
N ASP A 10 -16.73 -6.23 -1.60
CA ASP A 10 -15.70 -5.39 -2.21
C ASP A 10 -14.41 -5.50 -1.40
N ALA A 11 -13.46 -6.25 -1.91
CA ALA A 11 -12.14 -6.50 -1.36
C ALA A 11 -11.04 -5.86 -2.23
N ALA A 12 -11.32 -4.71 -2.82
CA ALA A 12 -10.48 -4.09 -3.85
C ALA A 12 -9.00 -3.95 -3.47
N ALA A 13 -8.68 -3.70 -2.20
CA ALA A 13 -7.31 -3.50 -1.71
C ALA A 13 -6.77 -4.67 -0.88
N GLU A 14 -7.53 -5.73 -0.75
CA GLU A 14 -7.16 -6.87 0.10
C GLU A 14 -6.22 -7.82 -0.61
N GLU A 15 -5.36 -8.47 0.19
CA GLU A 15 -4.29 -9.34 -0.32
C GLU A 15 -4.68 -10.83 -0.35
N ASP A 16 -5.72 -11.25 0.38
CA ASP A 16 -6.16 -12.64 0.41
C ASP A 16 -7.28 -12.88 -0.60
N LEU A 17 -6.99 -13.69 -1.63
CA LEU A 17 -7.95 -14.01 -2.68
C LEU A 17 -8.96 -15.10 -2.29
N GLN A 18 -8.86 -15.69 -1.11
CA GLN A 18 -9.65 -16.85 -0.72
C GLN A 18 -10.52 -16.63 0.52
N CYS A 19 -10.05 -15.86 1.51
CA CYS A 19 -10.66 -15.76 2.83
C CYS A 19 -12.16 -15.38 2.79
N TYR A 20 -12.53 -14.40 1.98
CA TYR A 20 -13.92 -13.95 1.88
C TYR A 20 -14.84 -14.98 1.23
N TYR A 21 -14.34 -15.67 0.19
CA TYR A 21 -15.08 -16.74 -0.45
C TYR A 21 -15.26 -17.93 0.49
N GLN A 22 -14.21 -18.32 1.22
CA GLN A 22 -14.26 -19.37 2.23
C GLN A 22 -15.16 -18.99 3.41
N ALA A 23 -15.24 -17.71 3.77
CA ALA A 23 -16.17 -17.20 4.78
C ALA A 23 -17.64 -17.16 4.31
N GLY A 24 -17.92 -17.51 3.04
CA GLY A 24 -19.28 -17.66 2.51
C GLY A 24 -19.74 -16.50 1.62
N ALA A 25 -18.87 -15.64 1.13
CA ALA A 25 -19.23 -14.68 0.10
C ALA A 25 -19.59 -15.41 -1.20
N ASP A 26 -20.61 -14.92 -1.89
CA ASP A 26 -21.05 -15.46 -3.19
C ASP A 26 -20.23 -14.88 -4.35
N LEU A 27 -19.83 -13.61 -4.23
CA LEU A 27 -18.89 -12.91 -5.13
C LEU A 27 -17.93 -12.06 -4.30
N VAL A 28 -16.69 -11.99 -4.76
CA VAL A 28 -15.66 -11.10 -4.21
C VAL A 28 -15.03 -10.32 -5.35
N ILE A 29 -14.87 -9.00 -5.16
CA ILE A 29 -14.34 -8.09 -6.16
C ILE A 29 -13.00 -7.56 -5.70
N TYR A 30 -11.96 -7.73 -6.52
CA TYR A 30 -10.61 -7.23 -6.28
C TYR A 30 -10.20 -6.23 -7.37
N SER A 31 -9.36 -5.26 -7.01
CA SER A 31 -8.68 -4.41 -7.98
C SER A 31 -7.41 -5.08 -8.48
N GLY A 32 -7.26 -5.19 -9.79
CA GLY A 32 -6.03 -5.70 -10.38
C GLY A 32 -4.81 -4.81 -10.15
N ALA A 33 -5.03 -3.50 -10.01
CA ALA A 33 -3.96 -2.50 -9.85
C ALA A 33 -3.61 -2.15 -8.39
N LYS A 34 -4.11 -2.91 -7.42
CA LYS A 34 -3.79 -2.72 -5.99
C LYS A 34 -2.92 -3.86 -5.49
N ALA A 35 -3.39 -4.67 -4.54
CA ALA A 35 -2.61 -5.74 -3.92
C ALA A 35 -2.11 -6.83 -4.90
N ILE A 36 -2.75 -6.97 -6.06
CA ILE A 36 -2.33 -7.91 -7.13
C ILE A 36 -1.18 -7.33 -7.97
N GLU A 37 -0.93 -6.01 -7.91
CA GLU A 37 0.13 -5.30 -8.64
C GLU A 37 0.06 -5.47 -10.18
N GLY A 38 -1.14 -5.64 -10.71
CA GLY A 38 -1.41 -5.74 -12.13
C GLY A 38 -1.83 -4.41 -12.78
N PRO A 39 -2.20 -4.43 -14.05
CA PRO A 39 -2.72 -3.25 -14.75
C PRO A 39 -4.10 -2.85 -14.22
N THR A 40 -4.57 -1.66 -14.61
CA THR A 40 -5.92 -1.18 -14.29
C THR A 40 -6.96 -2.16 -14.81
N SER A 41 -7.59 -2.88 -13.90
CA SER A 41 -8.53 -3.96 -14.16
C SER A 41 -9.28 -4.33 -12.89
N GLY A 42 -10.29 -5.18 -13.01
CA GLY A 42 -10.99 -5.80 -11.90
C GLY A 42 -10.98 -7.33 -12.02
N LEU A 43 -10.90 -8.00 -10.89
CA LEU A 43 -11.04 -9.45 -10.79
C LEU A 43 -12.29 -9.75 -9.96
N VAL A 44 -13.19 -10.57 -10.50
CA VAL A 44 -14.37 -11.07 -9.78
C VAL A 44 -14.23 -12.57 -9.60
N ILE A 45 -14.25 -13.03 -8.36
CA ILE A 45 -14.18 -14.43 -7.98
C ILE A 45 -15.49 -14.81 -7.28
N GLY A 46 -15.99 -16.03 -7.49
CA GLY A 46 -17.17 -16.47 -6.77
C GLY A 46 -17.90 -17.65 -7.40
N ARG A 47 -19.15 -17.84 -7.01
CA ARG A 47 -19.98 -18.95 -7.51
C ARG A 47 -20.24 -18.79 -8.99
N HIS A 48 -20.09 -19.89 -9.72
CA HIS A 48 -20.16 -19.92 -11.19
C HIS A 48 -21.38 -19.20 -11.76
N HIS A 49 -22.58 -19.46 -11.24
CA HIS A 49 -23.80 -18.86 -11.79
C HIS A 49 -23.85 -17.34 -11.63
N TYR A 50 -23.31 -16.77 -10.54
CA TYR A 50 -23.22 -15.31 -10.36
C TYR A 50 -22.12 -14.71 -11.25
N VAL A 51 -20.99 -15.39 -11.41
CA VAL A 51 -19.94 -14.96 -12.34
C VAL A 51 -20.48 -14.91 -13.78
N GLU A 52 -21.30 -15.89 -14.20
CA GLU A 52 -21.95 -15.86 -15.50
C GLU A 52 -22.94 -14.66 -15.65
N TRP A 53 -23.61 -14.26 -14.57
CA TRP A 53 -24.45 -13.05 -14.61
C TRP A 53 -23.60 -11.77 -14.75
N VAL A 54 -22.46 -11.69 -14.07
CA VAL A 54 -21.51 -10.59 -14.26
C VAL A 54 -21.01 -10.54 -15.71
N LYS A 55 -20.63 -11.67 -16.30
CA LYS A 55 -20.23 -11.78 -17.71
C LYS A 55 -21.28 -11.24 -18.69
N ARG A 56 -22.56 -11.49 -18.45
CA ARG A 56 -23.63 -10.99 -19.29
C ARG A 56 -23.70 -9.47 -19.34
N GLN A 57 -23.28 -8.77 -18.27
CA GLN A 57 -23.26 -7.31 -18.22
C GLN A 57 -22.26 -6.69 -19.19
N THR A 58 -21.27 -7.45 -19.69
CA THR A 58 -20.35 -6.98 -20.73
C THR A 58 -21.03 -6.69 -22.06
N ASN A 59 -22.25 -7.19 -22.29
CA ASN A 59 -23.09 -6.89 -23.46
C ASN A 59 -24.07 -5.74 -23.21
N GLY A 60 -24.19 -5.27 -21.96
CA GLY A 60 -25.06 -4.18 -21.53
C GLY A 60 -24.26 -2.99 -21.02
N ILE A 61 -24.62 -2.53 -19.83
CA ILE A 61 -24.03 -1.36 -19.17
C ILE A 61 -22.50 -1.50 -18.96
N GLY A 62 -22.03 -2.70 -18.69
CA GLY A 62 -20.60 -3.00 -18.50
C GLY A 62 -19.77 -2.90 -19.79
N ARG A 63 -20.40 -2.74 -20.96
CA ARG A 63 -19.66 -2.63 -22.23
C ARG A 63 -18.73 -1.43 -22.28
N ALA A 64 -19.11 -0.32 -21.68
CA ALA A 64 -18.28 0.88 -21.62
C ALA A 64 -17.01 0.70 -20.74
N MET A 65 -17.04 -0.26 -19.83
CA MET A 65 -15.95 -0.57 -18.89
C MET A 65 -15.14 -1.79 -19.33
N LYS A 66 -15.19 -2.17 -20.59
CA LYS A 66 -14.49 -3.34 -21.12
C LYS A 66 -12.97 -3.19 -20.96
N VAL A 67 -12.35 -4.18 -20.33
CA VAL A 67 -10.88 -4.32 -20.26
C VAL A 67 -10.34 -4.84 -21.59
N GLY A 68 -9.25 -4.26 -22.09
CA GLY A 68 -8.54 -4.70 -23.29
C GLY A 68 -7.81 -6.03 -23.09
N LYS A 69 -7.37 -6.65 -24.17
CA LYS A 69 -6.63 -7.93 -24.13
C LYS A 69 -5.31 -7.78 -23.37
N GLU A 70 -4.64 -6.66 -23.50
CA GLU A 70 -3.41 -6.31 -22.81
C GLU A 70 -3.61 -6.31 -21.28
N GLY A 71 -4.70 -5.70 -20.83
CA GLY A 71 -5.08 -5.68 -19.41
C GLY A 71 -5.43 -7.07 -18.88
N ILE A 72 -6.08 -7.92 -19.70
CA ILE A 72 -6.39 -9.31 -19.32
C ILE A 72 -5.10 -10.12 -19.17
N LEU A 73 -4.20 -10.06 -20.16
CA LEU A 73 -2.93 -10.79 -20.10
C LEU A 73 -2.04 -10.30 -18.97
N GLY A 74 -1.94 -8.98 -18.78
CA GLY A 74 -1.18 -8.38 -17.68
C GLY A 74 -1.73 -8.77 -16.31
N LEU A 75 -3.06 -8.80 -16.13
CA LEU A 75 -3.68 -9.26 -14.89
C LEU A 75 -3.44 -10.77 -14.67
N THR A 76 -3.50 -11.58 -15.72
CA THR A 76 -3.22 -13.03 -15.61
C THR A 76 -1.79 -13.25 -15.10
N GLN A 77 -0.81 -12.56 -15.69
CA GLN A 77 0.58 -12.64 -15.23
C GLN A 77 0.76 -12.13 -13.80
N ALA A 78 0.08 -11.03 -13.46
CA ALA A 78 0.13 -10.49 -12.09
C ALA A 78 -0.45 -11.46 -11.06
N ILE A 79 -1.55 -12.15 -11.39
CA ILE A 79 -2.12 -13.20 -10.52
C ILE A 79 -1.15 -14.38 -10.38
N GLU A 80 -0.51 -14.82 -11.45
CA GLU A 80 0.50 -15.88 -11.40
C GLU A 80 1.66 -15.50 -10.51
N ASN A 81 2.21 -14.29 -10.68
CA ASN A 81 3.26 -13.75 -9.81
C ASN A 81 2.80 -13.69 -8.35
N TYR A 82 1.59 -13.18 -8.10
CA TYR A 82 1.00 -13.08 -6.77
C TYR A 82 0.89 -14.44 -6.06
N LEU A 83 0.57 -15.51 -6.80
CA LEU A 83 0.41 -16.86 -6.25
C LEU A 83 1.74 -17.61 -6.08
N THR A 84 2.77 -17.26 -6.84
CA THR A 84 4.03 -18.01 -6.91
C THR A 84 5.21 -17.31 -6.25
N GLN A 85 5.20 -15.97 -6.17
CA GLN A 85 6.30 -15.22 -5.56
C GLN A 85 6.13 -15.11 -4.04
N PRO A 86 7.23 -15.26 -3.28
CA PRO A 86 7.18 -15.08 -1.83
C PRO A 86 6.85 -13.62 -1.50
N LYS A 87 5.87 -13.42 -0.64
CA LYS A 87 5.54 -12.10 -0.09
C LYS A 87 6.42 -11.81 1.13
N ILE A 88 6.83 -10.56 1.26
CA ILE A 88 7.53 -10.11 2.46
C ILE A 88 6.54 -10.13 3.65
N SER A 89 6.85 -10.88 4.69
CA SER A 89 6.06 -10.92 5.92
C SER A 89 6.23 -9.65 6.76
N GLY A 90 5.29 -9.38 7.66
CA GLY A 90 5.43 -8.28 8.62
C GLY A 90 6.71 -8.36 9.45
N ALA A 91 7.11 -9.56 9.86
CA ALA A 91 8.38 -9.78 10.57
C ALA A 91 9.60 -9.38 9.71
N GLN A 92 9.61 -9.74 8.44
CA GLN A 92 10.67 -9.33 7.50
C GLN A 92 10.63 -7.82 7.22
N MET A 93 9.45 -7.20 7.22
CA MET A 93 9.33 -5.74 7.14
C MET A 93 9.97 -5.07 8.37
N VAL A 94 9.72 -5.61 9.56
CA VAL A 94 10.34 -5.12 10.81
C VAL A 94 11.86 -5.23 10.75
N GLU A 95 12.39 -6.40 10.38
CA GLU A 95 13.84 -6.61 10.24
C GLU A 95 14.45 -5.60 9.26
N LYS A 96 13.82 -5.42 8.10
CA LYS A 96 14.27 -4.49 7.05
C LYS A 96 14.28 -3.03 7.50
N MET A 97 13.29 -2.59 8.29
CA MET A 97 13.17 -1.19 8.70
C MET A 97 13.89 -0.86 10.02
N THR A 98 14.33 -1.85 10.80
CA THR A 98 14.96 -1.63 12.09
C THR A 98 16.17 -0.69 12.01
N PRO A 99 17.16 -0.87 11.10
CA PRO A 99 18.28 0.06 10.98
C PRO A 99 17.85 1.48 10.59
N PHE A 100 16.84 1.61 9.75
CA PHE A 100 16.27 2.90 9.35
C PHE A 100 15.62 3.62 10.53
N ILE A 101 14.87 2.92 11.37
CA ILE A 101 14.26 3.45 12.60
C ILE A 101 15.34 3.90 13.59
N GLU A 102 16.38 3.10 13.77
CA GLU A 102 17.52 3.45 14.65
C GLU A 102 18.23 4.72 14.20
N GLN A 103 18.48 4.85 12.89
CA GLN A 103 19.06 6.05 12.30
C GLN A 103 18.14 7.28 12.49
N LEU A 104 16.84 7.17 12.26
CA LEU A 104 15.91 8.26 12.49
C LEU A 104 15.87 8.70 13.96
N ASN A 105 15.89 7.76 14.89
CA ASN A 105 15.91 8.04 16.31
C ASN A 105 17.23 8.73 16.81
N SER A 106 18.28 8.74 15.99
CA SER A 106 19.49 9.50 16.29
C SER A 106 19.38 11.00 15.96
N LEU A 107 18.34 11.41 15.21
CA LEU A 107 18.10 12.78 14.83
C LEU A 107 17.36 13.55 15.93
N ASN A 108 17.79 14.80 16.19
CA ASN A 108 17.11 15.63 17.17
C ASN A 108 15.69 15.98 16.73
N GLY A 109 14.72 15.82 17.62
CA GLY A 109 13.31 16.09 17.36
C GLY A 109 12.61 15.05 16.49
N VAL A 110 13.20 13.88 16.26
CA VAL A 110 12.61 12.76 15.50
C VAL A 110 12.45 11.56 16.40
N THR A 111 11.29 10.93 16.35
CA THR A 111 11.02 9.64 17.01
C THR A 111 10.38 8.69 16.02
N ALA A 112 10.97 7.54 15.81
CA ALA A 112 10.45 6.53 14.91
C ALA A 112 10.21 5.20 15.63
N ARG A 113 9.15 4.50 15.23
CA ARG A 113 8.78 3.19 15.79
C ARG A 113 8.06 2.32 14.76
N VAL A 114 8.01 1.02 15.03
CA VAL A 114 7.18 0.09 14.25
C VAL A 114 5.71 0.27 14.63
N VAL A 115 4.84 0.33 13.63
CA VAL A 115 3.39 0.25 13.78
C VAL A 115 2.81 -0.80 12.84
N TRP A 116 1.75 -1.47 13.30
CA TRP A 116 1.06 -2.49 12.52
C TRP A 116 -0.19 -1.93 11.87
N ASP A 117 -0.60 -2.55 10.79
CA ASP A 117 -1.81 -2.17 10.07
C ASP A 117 -3.06 -2.30 10.96
N ALA A 118 -3.84 -1.23 11.05
CA ALA A 118 -5.01 -1.17 11.93
C ALA A 118 -6.15 -2.14 11.52
N ALA A 119 -6.16 -2.61 10.27
CA ALA A 119 -7.12 -3.60 9.78
C ALA A 119 -6.68 -5.06 10.05
N GLY A 120 -5.58 -5.27 10.81
CA GLY A 120 -5.09 -6.59 11.20
C GLY A 120 -4.36 -7.35 10.10
N ARG A 121 -3.96 -6.67 9.00
CA ARG A 121 -3.14 -7.27 7.95
C ARG A 121 -1.71 -7.41 8.44
N ASP A 122 -0.96 -8.42 7.93
CA ASP A 122 0.47 -8.64 8.24
C ASP A 122 1.35 -7.58 7.56
N ILE A 123 1.11 -6.30 7.86
CA ILE A 123 1.83 -5.16 7.31
C ILE A 123 2.38 -4.32 8.45
N ALA A 124 3.71 -4.24 8.54
CA ALA A 124 4.42 -3.36 9.45
C ALA A 124 4.91 -2.11 8.69
N ARG A 125 4.85 -0.94 9.34
CA ARG A 125 5.34 0.36 8.83
C ARG A 125 6.20 1.05 9.85
N ALA A 126 7.07 1.95 9.40
CA ALA A 126 7.75 2.88 10.29
C ALA A 126 6.89 4.14 10.46
N GLU A 127 6.35 4.35 11.65
CA GLU A 127 5.74 5.62 12.04
C GLU A 127 6.87 6.56 12.48
N ILE A 128 6.90 7.76 11.92
CA ILE A 128 7.91 8.79 12.17
C ILE A 128 7.18 10.01 12.71
N LYS A 129 7.52 10.40 13.93
CA LYS A 129 6.98 11.59 14.57
C LYS A 129 8.05 12.67 14.66
N PHE A 130 7.71 13.87 14.24
CA PHE A 130 8.54 15.06 14.31
C PHE A 130 8.04 15.99 15.41
N ASP A 131 8.96 16.43 16.28
CA ASP A 131 8.71 17.56 17.15
C ASP A 131 8.99 18.85 16.37
N GLU A 132 7.93 19.45 15.84
CA GLU A 132 8.00 20.63 14.97
C GLU A 132 8.71 21.83 15.64
N ALA A 133 8.64 21.95 16.97
CA ALA A 133 9.35 22.97 17.71
C ALA A 133 10.84 22.70 17.76
N ALA A 134 11.25 21.46 17.96
CA ALA A 134 12.66 21.05 17.99
C ALA A 134 13.32 21.13 16.62
N ILE A 135 12.62 20.72 15.55
CA ILE A 135 13.13 20.76 14.16
C ILE A 135 12.94 22.13 13.50
N GLN A 136 12.22 23.06 14.11
CA GLN A 136 11.90 24.40 13.61
C GLN A 136 11.26 24.42 12.20
N GLN A 137 10.50 23.37 11.90
CA GLN A 137 9.87 23.17 10.59
C GLN A 137 8.55 22.41 10.76
N ARG A 138 7.54 22.75 9.94
CA ARG A 138 6.29 22.00 9.91
C ARG A 138 6.47 20.68 9.15
N THR A 139 5.90 19.61 9.66
CA THR A 139 5.95 18.28 9.04
C THR A 139 5.36 18.29 7.62
N GLY A 140 4.29 19.06 7.40
CA GLY A 140 3.71 19.23 6.07
C GLY A 140 4.69 19.82 5.04
N ASP A 141 5.50 20.82 5.46
CA ASP A 141 6.50 21.46 4.61
C ASP A 141 7.65 20.49 4.31
N LEU A 142 8.09 19.71 5.32
CA LEU A 142 9.07 18.63 5.15
C LEU A 142 8.60 17.58 4.14
N VAL A 143 7.34 17.14 4.23
CA VAL A 143 6.74 16.19 3.28
C VAL A 143 6.72 16.76 1.87
N GLN A 144 6.42 18.05 1.70
CA GLN A 144 6.46 18.69 0.37
C GLN A 144 7.90 18.81 -0.16
N ALA A 145 8.87 19.14 0.69
CA ALA A 145 10.28 19.20 0.28
C ALA A 145 10.78 17.82 -0.17
N LEU A 146 10.40 16.74 0.54
CA LEU A 146 10.74 15.36 0.15
C LEU A 146 10.10 14.95 -1.18
N LYS A 147 8.88 15.40 -1.49
CA LYS A 147 8.23 15.13 -2.78
C LYS A 147 8.87 15.88 -3.93
N ASN A 148 9.38 17.09 -3.68
CA ASN A 148 9.89 18.00 -4.70
C ASN A 148 11.42 17.92 -4.86
N GLY A 149 12.09 16.99 -4.18
CA GLY A 149 13.54 16.79 -4.32
C GLY A 149 13.91 16.08 -5.63
N ASP A 150 15.21 15.97 -5.92
CA ASP A 150 15.73 15.27 -7.11
C ASP A 150 15.26 13.80 -7.16
N VAL A 151 15.14 13.18 -6.00
CA VAL A 151 14.45 11.90 -5.80
C VAL A 151 13.14 12.19 -5.07
N ALA A 152 12.02 12.02 -5.75
CA ALA A 152 10.70 12.23 -5.17
C ALA A 152 10.36 11.12 -4.15
N ILE A 153 10.19 11.50 -2.87
CA ILE A 153 9.91 10.58 -1.78
C ILE A 153 8.49 10.82 -1.26
N TYR A 154 7.67 9.76 -1.26
CA TYR A 154 6.28 9.81 -0.84
C TYR A 154 6.07 8.99 0.42
N PHE A 155 5.43 9.60 1.40
CA PHE A 155 5.00 8.97 2.66
C PHE A 155 3.47 8.89 2.75
N ARG A 156 2.98 8.05 3.63
CA ARG A 156 1.59 8.09 4.09
C ARG A 156 1.46 9.26 5.06
N GLY A 157 0.99 10.38 4.57
CA GLY A 157 0.96 11.67 5.30
C GLY A 157 -0.40 12.04 5.90
N TYR A 158 -1.29 11.08 6.19
CA TYR A 158 -2.65 11.37 6.69
C TYR A 158 -2.67 12.13 8.02
N LYS A 159 -1.60 12.02 8.81
CA LYS A 159 -1.42 12.69 10.10
C LYS A 159 -0.25 13.70 10.08
N ALA A 160 0.13 14.20 8.91
CA ALA A 160 1.22 15.17 8.81
C ALA A 160 0.91 16.48 9.56
N ASN A 161 -0.36 16.84 9.71
CA ASN A 161 -0.82 17.97 10.56
C ASN A 161 -0.64 17.72 12.06
N GLU A 162 -0.40 16.47 12.48
CA GLU A 162 -0.11 16.07 13.86
C GLU A 162 1.40 15.79 14.07
N GLY A 163 2.22 16.12 13.08
CA GLY A 163 3.65 15.84 13.12
C GLY A 163 4.02 14.39 12.80
N ILE A 164 3.12 13.59 12.22
CA ILE A 164 3.32 12.13 12.05
C ILE A 164 3.18 11.75 10.58
N ILE A 165 4.13 10.93 10.12
CA ILE A 165 4.07 10.26 8.81
C ILE A 165 4.42 8.78 8.96
N GLU A 166 4.03 7.95 7.96
CA GLU A 166 4.37 6.52 7.94
C GLU A 166 5.13 6.16 6.67
N ALA A 167 6.22 5.40 6.81
CA ALA A 167 6.94 4.78 5.71
C ALA A 167 6.45 3.34 5.50
N ASP A 168 6.00 3.02 4.29
CA ASP A 168 5.67 1.67 3.87
C ASP A 168 6.88 1.06 3.15
N VAL A 169 7.48 0.05 3.77
CA VAL A 169 8.78 -0.50 3.31
C VAL A 169 8.65 -1.67 2.35
N ARG A 170 7.43 -2.07 1.97
CA ARG A 170 7.20 -3.26 1.14
C ARG A 170 7.94 -3.21 -0.20
N SER A 171 7.85 -2.10 -0.89
CA SER A 171 8.42 -1.90 -2.24
C SER A 171 9.71 -1.06 -2.25
N VAL A 172 10.38 -0.89 -1.10
CA VAL A 172 11.57 -0.05 -0.94
C VAL A 172 12.77 -0.93 -0.59
N SER A 173 13.91 -0.76 -1.25
CA SER A 173 15.15 -1.48 -0.92
C SER A 173 15.85 -0.88 0.32
N ALA A 174 16.86 -1.58 0.87
CA ALA A 174 17.68 -1.05 1.97
C ALA A 174 18.43 0.23 1.55
N ASP A 175 18.96 0.28 0.32
CA ASP A 175 19.65 1.46 -0.21
C ASP A 175 18.69 2.65 -0.37
N GLN A 176 17.45 2.39 -0.77
CA GLN A 176 16.43 3.42 -0.84
C GLN A 176 16.03 3.93 0.55
N LEU A 177 15.95 3.07 1.56
CA LEU A 177 15.73 3.51 2.95
C LEU A 177 16.89 4.39 3.45
N HIS A 178 18.13 4.06 3.10
CA HIS A 178 19.29 4.91 3.39
C HIS A 178 19.19 6.27 2.67
N THR A 179 18.79 6.30 1.41
CA THR A 179 18.54 7.54 0.67
C THR A 179 17.46 8.38 1.33
N ILE A 180 16.36 7.77 1.77
CA ILE A 180 15.28 8.45 2.50
C ILE A 180 15.80 9.06 3.81
N PHE A 181 16.58 8.31 4.59
CA PHE A 181 17.19 8.81 5.82
C PHE A 181 18.10 10.02 5.55
N THR A 182 19.04 9.88 4.62
CA THR A 182 19.98 10.96 4.25
C THR A 182 19.24 12.22 3.82
N ARG A 183 18.16 12.07 3.08
CA ARG A 183 17.35 13.19 2.62
C ARG A 183 16.60 13.89 3.75
N ILE A 184 16.02 13.13 4.68
CA ILE A 184 15.40 13.70 5.90
C ILE A 184 16.45 14.44 6.71
N GLN A 185 17.59 13.84 6.95
CA GLN A 185 18.69 14.46 7.71
C GLN A 185 19.16 15.78 7.08
N ALA A 186 19.37 15.81 5.77
CA ALA A 186 19.80 17.01 5.03
C ALA A 186 18.76 18.14 5.18
N LEU A 187 17.49 17.85 5.00
CA LEU A 187 16.42 18.83 5.16
C LEU A 187 16.31 19.39 6.59
N LEU A 188 16.49 18.53 7.60
CA LEU A 188 16.50 18.97 9.01
C LEU A 188 17.74 19.83 9.33
N ASN A 189 18.84 19.66 8.62
CA ASN A 189 20.05 20.50 8.73
C ASN A 189 19.94 21.80 7.90
N GLY A 190 18.83 22.06 7.22
CA GLY A 190 18.59 23.28 6.44
C GLY A 190 19.12 23.25 5.00
N GLU A 191 19.50 22.11 4.47
CA GLU A 191 19.96 21.93 3.11
C GLU A 191 18.75 21.87 2.16
N LYS A 192 18.50 22.96 1.42
CA LYS A 192 17.31 23.09 0.56
C LYS A 192 17.33 22.25 -0.72
N ASN A 193 18.50 21.75 -1.14
CA ASN A 193 18.72 21.07 -2.42
C ASN A 193 19.68 19.86 -2.29
N ALA A 194 19.54 19.07 -1.25
CA ALA A 194 20.32 17.83 -1.14
C ALA A 194 19.57 16.64 -1.74
#